data_0a7d5636383a5fe7f858a00cf6a93bc3
#
_entry.id   0a7d5636383a5fe7f858a00cf6a93bc3
#
_cell.length_a   1.000
_cell.length_b   1.000
_cell.length_c   1.000
_cell.angle_alpha   90.00
_cell.angle_beta   90.00
_cell.angle_gamma   90.00
#
_symmetry.space_group_name_H-M   'P 1'
#
loop_
_entity.id
_entity.type
_entity.pdbx_description
1 polymer ?
#
loop_
_entity_poly.entity_id
_entity_poly.type
_entity_poly.pdbx_seq_one_letter_code
_entity_poly.pdbx_strand_id
1 'polypeptide(L)'
;MVKMEKSMMRALLAGLAILAASAATAADATGEWMRDDGAAKIRFSACGGDALCGFIAWKKDPKGPGKIGEQVFFDMKPNGADSWAGTAYNPEDGKRYTGKLTLSGDHLTTAGCVFGGLICKSFGWSRAR
;
A
#
# COMPACT_ATOMS: atom_id res chain seq x y z
N MET A 1 39.80 -10.42 -37.22
CA MET A 1 40.03 -10.82 -35.84
C MET A 1 39.66 -9.70 -34.84
N VAL A 2 40.22 -8.56 -35.02
CA VAL A 2 39.88 -7.41 -34.15
C VAL A 2 38.41 -7.06 -34.22
N LYS A 3 37.79 -7.23 -35.35
CA LYS A 3 36.37 -6.95 -35.56
C LYS A 3 35.46 -7.84 -34.71
N MET A 4 35.85 -9.08 -34.48
CA MET A 4 35.05 -9.99 -33.65
C MET A 4 35.01 -9.58 -32.20
N GLU A 5 36.12 -9.10 -31.66
CA GLU A 5 36.19 -8.62 -30.28
C GLU A 5 35.25 -7.46 -30.07
N LYS A 6 35.21 -6.54 -31.00
CA LYS A 6 34.31 -5.38 -30.91
C LYS A 6 32.84 -5.81 -30.90
N SER A 7 32.50 -6.83 -31.66
CA SER A 7 31.14 -7.36 -31.69
C SER A 7 30.74 -7.97 -30.34
N MET A 8 31.66 -8.67 -29.70
CA MET A 8 31.40 -9.25 -28.39
C MET A 8 31.14 -8.17 -27.33
N MET A 9 31.94 -7.12 -27.34
CA MET A 9 31.76 -6.03 -26.41
C MET A 9 30.40 -5.36 -26.56
N ARG A 10 29.91 -5.19 -27.77
CA ARG A 10 28.60 -4.62 -28.03
C ARG A 10 27.49 -5.51 -27.47
N ALA A 11 27.61 -6.79 -27.56
CA ALA A 11 26.64 -7.73 -27.01
C ALA A 11 26.56 -7.62 -25.49
N LEU A 12 27.70 -7.47 -24.81
CA LEU A 12 27.73 -7.31 -23.36
C LEU A 12 27.03 -6.03 -22.91
N LEU A 13 27.23 -4.94 -23.62
CA LEU A 13 26.58 -3.68 -23.32
C LEU A 13 25.06 -3.80 -23.45
N ALA A 14 24.58 -4.51 -24.44
CA ALA A 14 23.15 -4.75 -24.58
C ALA A 14 22.57 -5.54 -23.40
N GLY A 15 23.33 -6.50 -22.89
CA GLY A 15 22.92 -7.26 -21.71
C GLY A 15 22.77 -6.40 -20.48
N LEU A 16 23.68 -5.46 -20.26
CA LEU A 16 23.59 -4.52 -19.14
C LEU A 16 22.36 -3.62 -19.22
N ALA A 17 22.02 -3.17 -20.40
CA ALA A 17 20.83 -2.34 -20.61
C ALA A 17 19.56 -3.11 -20.25
N ILE A 18 19.47 -4.38 -20.56
CA ILE A 18 18.34 -5.24 -20.22
C ILE A 18 18.18 -5.35 -18.69
N LEU A 19 19.30 -5.55 -17.99
CA LEU A 19 19.26 -5.64 -16.52
C LEU A 19 18.77 -4.34 -15.88
N ALA A 20 19.21 -3.19 -16.37
CA ALA A 20 18.75 -1.92 -15.87
C ALA A 20 17.25 -1.71 -16.11
N ALA A 21 16.74 -2.15 -17.27
CA ALA A 21 15.33 -2.02 -17.61
C ALA A 21 14.42 -2.95 -16.80
N SER A 22 14.95 -4.03 -16.22
CA SER A 22 14.16 -4.99 -15.46
C SER A 22 14.01 -4.61 -13.98
N ALA A 23 14.63 -3.51 -13.54
CA ALA A 23 14.48 -3.04 -12.18
C ALA A 23 13.01 -2.64 -11.94
N ALA A 24 12.31 -3.44 -11.13
CA ALA A 24 10.91 -3.21 -10.84
C ALA A 24 10.75 -2.07 -9.84
N THR A 25 9.76 -1.22 -10.06
CA THR A 25 9.33 -0.26 -9.05
C THR A 25 8.46 -0.97 -8.02
N ALA A 26 8.66 -0.67 -6.76
CA ALA A 26 7.82 -1.19 -5.69
C ALA A 26 6.40 -0.61 -5.84
N ALA A 27 5.41 -1.40 -5.46
CA ALA A 27 4.03 -0.94 -5.39
C ALA A 27 3.92 0.21 -4.38
N ASP A 28 3.13 1.22 -4.70
CA ASP A 28 3.02 2.42 -3.89
C ASP A 28 1.55 2.69 -3.51
N ALA A 29 1.24 2.46 -2.24
CA ALA A 29 -0.08 2.75 -1.68
C ALA A 29 -0.12 4.09 -0.95
N THR A 30 0.96 4.89 -0.98
CA THR A 30 0.96 6.21 -0.36
C THR A 30 -0.01 7.16 -1.05
N GLY A 31 -0.48 8.16 -0.32
CA GLY A 31 -1.43 9.14 -0.82
C GLY A 31 -2.82 8.94 -0.25
N GLU A 32 -3.79 9.63 -0.84
CA GLU A 32 -5.17 9.62 -0.36
C GLU A 32 -6.04 8.67 -1.16
N TRP A 33 -6.96 8.05 -0.43
CA TRP A 33 -7.89 7.08 -0.96
C TRP A 33 -9.30 7.40 -0.47
N MET A 34 -10.27 7.35 -1.38
CA MET A 34 -11.68 7.52 -1.04
C MET A 34 -12.33 6.15 -0.87
N ARG A 35 -13.00 5.92 0.24
CA ARG A 35 -13.78 4.70 0.44
C ARG A 35 -14.87 4.59 -0.63
N ASP A 36 -15.12 3.40 -1.11
CA ASP A 36 -16.03 3.19 -2.24
C ASP A 36 -17.47 3.63 -1.95
N ASP A 37 -17.87 3.62 -0.69
CA ASP A 37 -19.18 4.14 -0.27
C ASP A 37 -19.19 5.67 -0.08
N GLY A 38 -18.06 6.33 -0.28
CA GLY A 38 -17.96 7.79 -0.15
C GLY A 38 -17.93 8.30 1.29
N ALA A 39 -17.81 7.43 2.29
CA ALA A 39 -17.97 7.83 3.70
C ALA A 39 -16.73 8.48 4.31
N ALA A 40 -15.55 8.20 3.77
CA ALA A 40 -14.30 8.70 4.34
C ALA A 40 -13.18 8.67 3.33
N LYS A 41 -12.14 9.47 3.60
CA LYS A 41 -10.84 9.35 2.94
C LYS A 41 -9.80 8.95 3.97
N ILE A 42 -8.85 8.14 3.53
CA ILE A 42 -7.69 7.75 4.32
C ILE A 42 -6.44 8.17 3.56
N ARG A 43 -5.40 8.57 4.30
CA ARG A 43 -4.09 8.86 3.73
C ARG A 43 -3.07 7.89 4.29
N PHE A 44 -2.34 7.24 3.41
CA PHE A 44 -1.18 6.43 3.77
C PHE A 44 0.11 7.19 3.50
N SER A 45 1.04 7.10 4.43
CA SER A 45 2.36 7.70 4.30
C SER A 45 3.40 6.77 4.91
N ALA A 46 4.65 6.94 4.48
CA ALA A 46 5.78 6.20 5.06
C ALA A 46 5.95 6.61 6.53
N CYS A 47 6.17 5.61 7.39
CA CYS A 47 6.28 5.84 8.83
C CYS A 47 7.41 5.06 9.49
N GLY A 48 8.44 4.68 8.73
CA GLY A 48 9.61 3.99 9.23
C GLY A 48 10.01 2.86 8.29
N GLY A 49 11.22 2.93 7.73
CA GLY A 49 11.67 1.96 6.75
C GLY A 49 10.71 1.88 5.57
N ASP A 50 10.25 0.67 5.27
CA ASP A 50 9.28 0.42 4.21
C ASP A 50 7.85 0.27 4.74
N ALA A 51 7.60 0.62 6.00
CA ALA A 51 6.27 0.54 6.61
C ALA A 51 5.41 1.74 6.21
N LEU A 52 4.11 1.49 6.14
CA LEU A 52 3.09 2.51 5.91
C LEU A 52 2.22 2.68 7.16
N CYS A 53 1.79 3.92 7.40
CA CYS A 53 0.80 4.25 8.40
C CYS A 53 -0.38 4.96 7.74
N GLY A 54 -1.58 4.72 8.23
CA GLY A 54 -2.79 5.28 7.65
C GLY A 54 -3.53 6.16 8.64
N PHE A 55 -4.02 7.30 8.14
CA PHE A 55 -4.67 8.34 8.94
C PHE A 55 -5.98 8.74 8.28
N ILE A 56 -7.00 9.00 9.09
CA ILE A 56 -8.27 9.55 8.60
C ILE A 56 -7.99 10.94 8.02
N ALA A 57 -8.23 11.13 6.72
CA ALA A 57 -8.00 12.40 6.04
C ALA A 57 -9.27 13.22 5.90
N TRP A 58 -10.42 12.58 5.83
CA TRP A 58 -11.70 13.24 5.68
C TRP A 58 -12.84 12.29 6.05
N LYS A 59 -13.95 12.86 6.53
CA LYS A 59 -15.18 12.14 6.89
C LYS A 59 -16.38 12.86 6.29
N LYS A 60 -17.28 12.12 5.69
CA LYS A 60 -18.54 12.67 5.17
C LYS A 60 -19.41 13.17 6.33
N ASP A 61 -19.52 12.37 7.40
CA ASP A 61 -20.24 12.75 8.62
C ASP A 61 -19.22 13.17 9.68
N PRO A 62 -19.09 14.48 9.98
CA PRO A 62 -18.14 14.93 10.98
C PRO A 62 -18.42 14.40 12.39
N LYS A 63 -19.63 13.92 12.66
CA LYS A 63 -20.00 13.32 13.95
C LYS A 63 -19.79 11.82 14.00
N GLY A 64 -19.43 11.20 12.88
CA GLY A 64 -19.18 9.77 12.80
C GLY A 64 -17.91 9.37 13.57
N PRO A 65 -17.67 8.05 13.71
CA PRO A 65 -16.53 7.54 14.48
C PRO A 65 -15.21 8.01 13.90
N GLY A 66 -14.23 8.22 14.80
CA GLY A 66 -12.90 8.66 14.44
C GLY A 66 -12.80 10.16 14.25
N LYS A 67 -11.58 10.66 14.22
CA LYS A 67 -11.28 12.09 14.03
C LYS A 67 -10.35 12.26 12.84
N ILE A 68 -10.49 13.37 12.14
CA ILE A 68 -9.55 13.73 11.08
C ILE A 68 -8.15 13.83 11.67
N GLY A 69 -7.18 13.17 11.06
CA GLY A 69 -5.81 13.06 11.56
C GLY A 69 -5.56 11.86 12.47
N GLU A 70 -6.60 11.16 12.89
CA GLU A 70 -6.43 9.97 13.74
C GLU A 70 -5.80 8.83 12.97
N GLN A 71 -4.82 8.18 13.59
CA GLN A 71 -4.15 7.03 13.00
C GLN A 71 -5.01 5.77 13.17
N VAL A 72 -5.24 5.07 12.07
CA VAL A 72 -6.08 3.85 12.06
C VAL A 72 -5.36 2.65 11.47
N PHE A 73 -4.20 2.84 10.81
CA PHE A 73 -3.33 1.74 10.39
C PHE A 73 -1.92 2.01 10.91
N PHE A 74 -1.33 1.00 11.53
CA PHE A 74 -0.06 1.12 12.24
C PHE A 74 0.92 0.11 11.67
N ASP A 75 2.11 0.60 11.32
CA ASP A 75 3.26 -0.25 11.02
C ASP A 75 2.93 -1.32 9.98
N MET A 76 2.29 -0.91 8.89
CA MET A 76 1.91 -1.81 7.81
C MET A 76 3.14 -2.12 6.98
N LYS A 77 3.71 -3.30 7.18
CA LYS A 77 4.96 -3.74 6.53
C LYS A 77 4.66 -4.55 5.28
N PRO A 78 5.50 -4.44 4.24
CA PRO A 78 5.33 -5.25 3.04
C PRO A 78 5.21 -6.73 3.36
N ASN A 79 4.23 -7.38 2.75
CA ASN A 79 3.93 -8.79 2.95
C ASN A 79 3.53 -9.39 1.59
N GLY A 80 4.42 -9.26 0.62
CA GLY A 80 4.19 -9.62 -0.77
C GLY A 80 4.36 -8.40 -1.67
N ALA A 81 4.22 -8.57 -2.98
CA ALA A 81 4.50 -7.51 -3.97
C ALA A 81 3.57 -6.31 -3.82
N ASP A 82 2.29 -6.57 -3.56
CA ASP A 82 1.25 -5.54 -3.53
C ASP A 82 0.45 -5.60 -2.22
N SER A 83 1.07 -6.06 -1.14
CA SER A 83 0.38 -6.32 0.12
C SER A 83 1.20 -5.84 1.30
N TRP A 84 0.50 -5.45 2.36
CA TRP A 84 1.09 -5.03 3.63
C TRP A 84 0.30 -5.65 4.77
N ALA A 85 0.97 -5.89 5.89
CA ALA A 85 0.34 -6.40 7.10
C ALA A 85 0.86 -5.65 8.32
N GLY A 86 -0.01 -5.40 9.27
CA GLY A 86 0.29 -4.69 10.49
C GLY A 86 -0.92 -4.66 11.42
N THR A 87 -1.19 -3.51 12.01
CA THR A 87 -2.31 -3.34 12.95
C THR A 87 -3.31 -2.33 12.40
N ALA A 88 -4.59 -2.68 12.48
CA ALA A 88 -5.70 -1.79 12.18
C ALA A 88 -6.43 -1.43 13.48
N TYR A 89 -6.87 -0.18 13.58
CA TYR A 89 -7.68 0.30 14.69
C TYR A 89 -9.04 0.72 14.15
N ASN A 90 -10.11 0.21 14.76
CA ASN A 90 -11.47 0.59 14.39
C ASN A 90 -12.02 1.58 15.43
N PRO A 91 -12.16 2.88 15.06
CA PRO A 91 -12.70 3.85 16.00
C PRO A 91 -14.16 3.61 16.37
N GLU A 92 -14.90 2.85 15.59
CA GLU A 92 -16.29 2.54 15.86
C GLU A 92 -16.46 1.63 17.09
N ASP A 93 -15.61 0.62 17.23
CA ASP A 93 -15.66 -0.29 18.40
C ASP A 93 -14.49 -0.10 19.36
N GLY A 94 -13.51 0.76 19.03
CA GLY A 94 -12.36 1.03 19.87
C GLY A 94 -11.36 -0.11 19.96
N LYS A 95 -11.39 -1.06 19.03
CA LYS A 95 -10.58 -2.27 19.09
C LYS A 95 -9.51 -2.27 18.00
N ARG A 96 -8.45 -3.04 18.26
CA ARG A 96 -7.37 -3.29 17.31
C ARG A 96 -7.51 -4.68 16.69
N TYR A 97 -7.12 -4.78 15.44
CA TYR A 97 -7.22 -5.97 14.61
C TYR A 97 -5.90 -6.18 13.87
N THR A 98 -5.68 -7.39 13.37
CA THR A 98 -4.65 -7.58 12.37
C THR A 98 -5.07 -6.82 11.12
N GLY A 99 -4.23 -5.89 10.68
CA GLY A 99 -4.50 -5.07 9.50
C GLY A 99 -3.88 -5.67 8.26
N LYS A 100 -4.58 -5.57 7.14
CA LYS A 100 -4.07 -5.98 5.84
C LYS A 100 -4.41 -4.92 4.81
N LEU A 101 -3.48 -4.68 3.89
CA LEU A 101 -3.68 -3.84 2.71
C LEU A 101 -3.35 -4.65 1.48
N THR A 102 -4.13 -4.49 0.43
CA THR A 102 -3.85 -5.07 -0.88
C THR A 102 -4.10 -4.02 -1.94
N LEU A 103 -3.08 -3.77 -2.78
CA LEU A 103 -3.13 -2.77 -3.84
C LEU A 103 -3.32 -3.46 -5.19
N SER A 104 -4.26 -2.95 -5.97
CA SER A 104 -4.49 -3.40 -7.35
C SER A 104 -4.75 -2.16 -8.22
N GLY A 105 -3.70 -1.67 -8.88
CA GLY A 105 -3.79 -0.45 -9.69
C GLY A 105 -4.19 0.76 -8.84
N ASP A 106 -5.29 1.40 -9.20
CA ASP A 106 -5.85 2.55 -8.47
C ASP A 106 -6.88 2.14 -7.43
N HIS A 107 -6.93 0.86 -7.09
CA HIS A 107 -7.86 0.32 -6.10
C HIS A 107 -7.07 -0.27 -4.92
N LEU A 108 -7.51 0.03 -3.70
CA LEU A 108 -6.93 -0.49 -2.47
C LEU A 108 -8.01 -1.22 -1.69
N THR A 109 -7.65 -2.36 -1.13
CA THR A 109 -8.50 -3.06 -0.17
C THR A 109 -7.83 -3.02 1.19
N THR A 110 -8.58 -2.58 2.21
CA THR A 110 -8.14 -2.66 3.61
C THR A 110 -8.95 -3.71 4.32
N ALA A 111 -8.34 -4.41 5.27
CA ALA A 111 -9.03 -5.41 6.08
C ALA A 111 -8.56 -5.35 7.52
N GLY A 112 -9.49 -5.57 8.43
CA GLY A 112 -9.21 -5.87 9.83
C GLY A 112 -9.65 -7.28 10.13
N CYS A 113 -8.77 -8.08 10.69
CA CYS A 113 -8.97 -9.52 10.85
C CYS A 113 -8.77 -9.95 12.29
N VAL A 114 -9.49 -11.02 12.68
CA VAL A 114 -9.34 -11.72 13.95
C VAL A 114 -9.09 -13.21 13.70
N PHE A 115 -8.75 -13.94 14.75
CA PHE A 115 -8.50 -15.39 14.69
C PHE A 115 -7.46 -15.77 13.64
N GLY A 116 -6.29 -15.11 13.70
CA GLY A 116 -5.19 -15.43 12.79
C GLY A 116 -5.47 -15.09 11.34
N GLY A 117 -6.38 -14.17 11.06
CA GLY A 117 -6.72 -13.76 9.70
C GLY A 117 -7.86 -14.54 9.07
N LEU A 118 -8.54 -15.41 9.84
CA LEU A 118 -9.65 -16.22 9.33
C LEU A 118 -10.93 -15.42 9.13
N ILE A 119 -11.18 -14.43 9.99
CA ILE A 119 -12.40 -13.61 9.92
C ILE A 119 -11.97 -12.17 9.69
N CYS A 120 -12.35 -11.60 8.57
CA CYS A 120 -11.95 -10.25 8.17
C CYS A 120 -13.18 -9.42 7.78
N LYS A 121 -13.11 -8.13 8.13
CA LYS A 121 -14.00 -7.11 7.58
C LYS A 121 -13.17 -6.24 6.65
N SER A 122 -13.62 -6.09 5.42
CA SER A 122 -12.86 -5.40 4.37
C SER A 122 -13.62 -4.20 3.83
N PHE A 123 -12.85 -3.19 3.39
CA PHE A 123 -13.37 -2.04 2.68
C PHE A 123 -12.56 -1.82 1.42
N GLY A 124 -13.25 -1.40 0.35
CA GLY A 124 -12.60 -1.01 -0.89
C GLY A 124 -12.45 0.51 -0.96
N TRP A 125 -11.38 0.94 -1.60
CA TRP A 125 -11.01 2.35 -1.75
C TRP A 125 -10.50 2.59 -3.15
N SER A 126 -10.78 3.77 -3.67
CA SER A 126 -10.26 4.22 -4.95
C SER A 126 -9.34 5.41 -4.72
N ARG A 127 -8.30 5.53 -5.55
CA ARG A 127 -7.33 6.60 -5.38
C ARG A 127 -8.04 7.95 -5.51
N ALA A 128 -7.87 8.80 -4.49
CA ALA A 128 -8.43 10.14 -4.51
C ALA A 128 -7.54 11.07 -5.32
N ARG A 129 -8.16 12.00 -6.04
CA ARG A 129 -7.45 12.90 -6.93
C ARG A 129 -7.73 14.36 -6.59
#